data_ed7d55804a16842bf10887d9f1e90999
#
_entry.id   ed7d55804a16842bf10887d9f1e90999
#
_cell.length_a   1.000
_cell.length_b   1.000
_cell.length_c   1.000
_cell.angle_alpha   90.00
_cell.angle_beta   90.00
_cell.angle_gamma   90.00
#
_symmetry.space_group_name_H-M   'P 1'
#
loop_
_entity.id
_entity.type
_entity.pdbx_description
1 polymer ?
#
loop_
_entity_poly.entity_id
_entity_poly.type
_entity_poly.pdbx_seq_one_letter_code
_entity_poly.pdbx_strand_id
1 'polypeptide(L)'
;RIMRFFEVTGIPLLGSYGSTECGGVTLSGIGENRPGTAGKPFPNIEVRIAVDGEILVRGPTVTPGYFENPQATGEVLDPDGWFHTGDLGFIDPDGSLRIVGRKKDIFYCSDGSSVYPGYVELLLENDPLIRQAVLLGDHLPFMAALLVPEQKKIAAELRRPESPLPSSERERLL
;
A
#
# COMPACT_ATOMS: atom_id res chain seq x y z
N ARG A 1 -12.91 -3.63 -2.09
CA ARG A 1 -14.17 -4.17 -2.73
C ARG A 1 -14.26 -5.69 -2.59
N ILE A 2 -13.19 -6.42 -2.97
CA ILE A 2 -13.15 -7.90 -2.89
C ILE A 2 -13.37 -8.38 -1.46
N MET A 3 -12.66 -7.81 -0.47
CA MET A 3 -12.81 -8.17 0.94
C MET A 3 -14.26 -8.06 1.42
N ARG A 4 -14.93 -6.94 1.11
CA ARG A 4 -16.33 -6.71 1.49
C ARG A 4 -17.29 -7.71 0.82
N PHE A 5 -17.02 -8.15 -0.42
CA PHE A 5 -17.79 -9.18 -1.09
C PHE A 5 -17.73 -10.52 -0.32
N PHE A 6 -16.53 -10.96 0.02
CA PHE A 6 -16.36 -12.22 0.77
C PHE A 6 -16.90 -12.13 2.18
N GLU A 7 -16.76 -11.00 2.84
CA GLU A 7 -17.31 -10.74 4.16
C GLU A 7 -18.84 -10.89 4.18
N VAL A 8 -19.55 -10.32 3.18
CA VAL A 8 -21.00 -10.46 3.01
C VAL A 8 -21.41 -11.90 2.70
N THR A 9 -20.56 -12.69 2.04
CA THR A 9 -20.81 -14.11 1.76
C THR A 9 -20.45 -15.03 2.94
N GLY A 10 -19.98 -14.47 4.06
CA GLY A 10 -19.59 -15.23 5.25
C GLY A 10 -18.22 -15.92 5.15
N ILE A 11 -17.42 -15.59 4.13
CA ILE A 11 -16.08 -16.13 3.95
C ILE A 11 -15.06 -15.07 4.45
N PRO A 12 -14.35 -15.31 5.57
CA PRO A 12 -13.37 -14.37 6.07
C PRO A 12 -12.13 -14.33 5.15
N LEU A 13 -11.85 -13.18 4.55
CA LEU A 13 -10.55 -12.90 3.93
C LEU A 13 -9.66 -12.23 4.95
N LEU A 14 -8.47 -12.76 5.16
CA LEU A 14 -7.51 -12.22 6.11
C LEU A 14 -6.39 -11.51 5.35
N GLY A 15 -6.10 -10.26 5.75
CA GLY A 15 -4.94 -9.54 5.29
C GLY A 15 -3.68 -10.17 5.86
N SER A 16 -2.64 -10.31 5.03
CA SER A 16 -1.34 -10.85 5.44
C SER A 16 -0.22 -10.11 4.70
N TYR A 17 0.97 -10.17 5.26
CA TYR A 17 2.21 -9.70 4.65
C TYR A 17 3.31 -10.72 4.84
N GLY A 18 4.18 -10.79 3.85
CA GLY A 18 5.36 -11.64 3.85
C GLY A 18 6.05 -11.64 2.50
N SER A 19 7.23 -12.24 2.45
CA SER A 19 8.02 -12.44 1.23
C SER A 19 8.68 -13.81 1.22
N THR A 20 9.31 -14.15 0.11
CA THR A 20 10.08 -15.40 0.01
C THR A 20 11.20 -15.47 1.06
N GLU A 21 11.83 -14.34 1.36
CA GLU A 21 12.98 -14.22 2.25
C GLU A 21 12.60 -14.26 3.74
N CYS A 22 11.42 -13.86 4.10
CA CYS A 22 11.00 -13.80 5.52
C CYS A 22 9.76 -14.65 5.84
N GLY A 23 9.19 -15.35 4.84
CA GLY A 23 7.98 -16.13 5.02
C GLY A 23 6.78 -15.25 5.39
N GLY A 24 5.82 -15.79 6.12
CA GLY A 24 4.70 -15.04 6.67
C GLY A 24 5.14 -14.18 7.84
N VAL A 25 4.90 -12.88 7.77
CA VAL A 25 5.30 -11.90 8.80
C VAL A 25 4.11 -11.48 9.65
N THR A 26 2.98 -11.13 9.02
CA THR A 26 1.77 -10.69 9.71
C THR A 26 0.53 -11.41 9.20
N LEU A 27 -0.52 -11.41 10.02
CA LEU A 27 -1.84 -11.92 9.66
C LEU A 27 -2.92 -11.16 10.44
N SER A 28 -4.03 -10.86 9.77
CA SER A 28 -5.22 -10.33 10.45
C SER A 28 -5.99 -11.45 11.18
N GLY A 29 -6.49 -11.16 12.37
CA GLY A 29 -7.43 -12.05 13.04
C GLY A 29 -8.80 -12.10 12.35
N ILE A 30 -9.55 -13.18 12.58
CA ILE A 30 -10.96 -13.29 12.13
C ILE A 30 -11.77 -12.19 12.82
N GLY A 31 -12.46 -11.36 12.04
CA GLY A 31 -13.21 -10.21 12.55
C GLY A 31 -12.36 -8.96 12.86
N GLU A 32 -11.02 -9.04 12.76
CA GLU A 32 -10.11 -7.91 12.97
C GLU A 32 -9.57 -7.33 11.65
N ASN A 33 -9.99 -7.90 10.53
CA ASN A 33 -9.49 -7.50 9.22
C ASN A 33 -9.99 -6.10 8.84
N ARG A 34 -9.07 -5.16 8.67
CA ARG A 34 -9.37 -3.78 8.28
C ARG A 34 -8.78 -3.47 6.91
N PRO A 35 -9.52 -2.81 6.01
CA PRO A 35 -9.00 -2.42 4.71
C PRO A 35 -7.69 -1.63 4.82
N GLY A 36 -6.70 -2.03 4.03
CA GLY A 36 -5.39 -1.38 4.00
C GLY A 36 -4.43 -1.80 5.11
N THR A 37 -4.80 -2.73 6.01
CA THR A 37 -3.88 -3.35 6.97
C THR A 37 -3.52 -4.77 6.57
N ALA A 38 -2.33 -5.20 6.94
CA ALA A 38 -1.84 -6.56 6.73
C ALA A 38 -1.85 -7.40 8.01
N GLY A 39 -2.56 -6.94 9.06
CA GLY A 39 -2.64 -7.63 10.34
C GLY A 39 -1.45 -7.38 11.24
N LYS A 40 -1.35 -8.20 12.30
CA LYS A 40 -0.32 -8.10 13.35
C LYS A 40 0.79 -9.13 13.13
N PRO A 41 2.01 -8.87 13.59
CA PRO A 41 3.09 -9.85 13.52
C PRO A 41 2.72 -11.18 14.15
N PHE A 42 3.20 -12.29 13.55
CA PHE A 42 3.12 -13.59 14.17
C PHE A 42 3.93 -13.64 15.47
N PRO A 43 3.58 -14.52 16.41
CA PRO A 43 4.45 -14.82 17.55
C PRO A 43 5.87 -15.17 17.09
N ASN A 44 6.89 -14.63 17.77
CA ASN A 44 8.32 -14.80 17.46
C ASN A 44 8.80 -14.10 16.16
N ILE A 45 7.97 -13.29 15.51
CA ILE A 45 8.39 -12.39 14.44
C ILE A 45 8.41 -10.96 14.99
N GLU A 46 9.57 -10.34 14.88
CA GLU A 46 9.75 -8.94 15.24
C GLU A 46 9.64 -8.07 13.97
N VAL A 47 8.86 -7.02 14.05
CA VAL A 47 8.72 -6.02 12.99
C VAL A 47 9.11 -4.66 13.55
N ARG A 48 9.96 -3.94 12.83
CA ARG A 48 10.39 -2.58 13.16
C ARG A 48 10.30 -1.70 11.93
N ILE A 49 9.97 -0.45 12.12
CA ILE A 49 10.03 0.57 11.07
C ILE A 49 11.32 1.36 11.26
N ALA A 50 12.15 1.38 10.23
CA ALA A 50 13.39 2.16 10.20
C ALA A 50 13.10 3.66 10.09
N VAL A 51 14.12 4.49 10.27
CA VAL A 51 13.98 5.96 10.22
C VAL A 51 13.48 6.46 8.86
N ASP A 52 13.83 5.75 7.80
CA ASP A 52 13.39 6.05 6.42
C ASP A 52 12.04 5.41 6.05
N GLY A 53 11.35 4.78 7.01
CA GLY A 53 10.05 4.15 6.81
C GLY A 53 10.13 2.71 6.32
N GLU A 54 11.33 2.12 6.14
CA GLU A 54 11.47 0.74 5.71
C GLU A 54 11.00 -0.25 6.77
N ILE A 55 10.28 -1.28 6.35
CA ILE A 55 9.85 -2.39 7.20
C ILE A 55 11.05 -3.34 7.36
N LEU A 56 11.47 -3.54 8.59
CA LEU A 56 12.51 -4.49 8.97
C LEU A 56 11.87 -5.67 9.69
N VAL A 57 12.33 -6.88 9.35
CA VAL A 57 11.79 -8.12 9.92
C VAL A 57 12.91 -8.94 10.53
N ARG A 58 12.68 -9.49 11.72
CA ARG A 58 13.58 -10.44 12.38
C ARG A 58 12.78 -11.61 12.95
N GLY A 59 13.28 -12.82 12.79
CA GLY A 59 12.63 -14.00 13.34
C GLY A 59 13.10 -15.29 12.68
N PRO A 60 12.61 -16.44 13.15
CA PRO A 60 13.08 -17.76 12.73
C PRO A 60 12.72 -18.11 11.29
N THR A 61 11.81 -17.36 10.65
CA THR A 61 11.40 -17.59 9.25
C THR A 61 12.24 -16.79 8.26
N VAL A 62 13.10 -15.89 8.74
CA VAL A 62 13.99 -15.11 7.88
C VAL A 62 15.07 -16.04 7.32
N THR A 63 15.29 -15.96 6.00
CA THR A 63 16.32 -16.73 5.32
C THR A 63 17.71 -16.47 5.89
N PRO A 64 18.61 -17.44 5.96
CA PRO A 64 20.01 -17.21 6.32
C PRO A 64 20.79 -16.46 5.22
N GLY A 65 20.20 -16.32 4.01
CA GLY A 65 20.83 -15.63 2.89
C GLY A 65 20.48 -16.23 1.55
N TYR A 66 21.03 -15.63 0.51
CA TYR A 66 20.92 -16.11 -0.88
C TYR A 66 22.02 -17.14 -1.17
N PHE A 67 21.64 -18.24 -1.83
CA PHE A 67 22.57 -19.33 -2.15
C PHE A 67 23.74 -18.82 -3.00
N GLU A 68 24.97 -19.10 -2.52
CA GLU A 68 26.24 -18.70 -3.15
C GLU A 68 26.35 -17.19 -3.50
N ASN A 69 25.57 -16.32 -2.83
CA ASN A 69 25.59 -14.89 -3.07
C ASN A 69 25.70 -14.08 -1.76
N PRO A 70 26.89 -14.06 -1.15
CA PRO A 70 27.11 -13.33 0.10
C PRO A 70 26.98 -11.82 -0.06
N GLN A 71 27.26 -11.29 -1.24
CA GLN A 71 27.08 -9.85 -1.51
C GLN A 71 25.60 -9.46 -1.40
N ALA A 72 24.72 -10.08 -2.17
CA ALA A 72 23.28 -9.81 -2.11
C ALA A 72 22.71 -10.11 -0.72
N THR A 73 23.23 -11.10 -0.02
CA THR A 73 22.85 -11.40 1.36
C THR A 73 23.18 -10.24 2.29
N GLY A 74 24.39 -9.68 2.21
CA GLY A 74 24.81 -8.55 3.04
C GLY A 74 24.09 -7.22 2.71
N GLU A 75 23.47 -7.11 1.54
CA GLU A 75 22.66 -5.96 1.16
C GLU A 75 21.28 -5.95 1.86
N VAL A 76 20.78 -7.14 2.25
CA VAL A 76 19.42 -7.28 2.80
C VAL A 76 19.35 -7.80 4.23
N LEU A 77 20.45 -8.39 4.73
CA LEU A 77 20.55 -8.88 6.11
C LEU A 77 21.64 -8.11 6.85
N ASP A 78 21.25 -7.42 7.91
CA ASP A 78 22.22 -6.74 8.76
C ASP A 78 22.86 -7.70 9.80
N PRO A 79 23.98 -7.27 10.44
CA PRO A 79 24.67 -8.10 11.44
C PRO A 79 23.82 -8.46 12.68
N ASP A 80 22.78 -7.68 12.97
CA ASP A 80 21.86 -7.90 14.09
C ASP A 80 20.71 -8.85 13.73
N GLY A 81 20.71 -9.38 12.49
CA GLY A 81 19.73 -10.33 11.96
C GLY A 81 18.42 -9.71 11.49
N TRP A 82 18.40 -8.40 11.23
CA TRP A 82 17.25 -7.75 10.60
C TRP A 82 17.31 -7.89 9.08
N PHE A 83 16.21 -8.33 8.52
CA PHE A 83 15.99 -8.39 7.08
C PHE A 83 15.39 -7.08 6.60
N HIS A 84 16.05 -6.41 5.68
CA HIS A 84 15.63 -5.21 4.98
C HIS A 84 14.70 -5.59 3.84
N THR A 85 13.41 -5.39 4.02
CA THR A 85 12.40 -5.89 3.07
C THR A 85 12.34 -5.09 1.77
N GLY A 86 12.84 -3.87 1.77
CA GLY A 86 12.63 -2.89 0.70
C GLY A 86 11.19 -2.39 0.61
N ASP A 87 10.31 -2.79 1.51
CA ASP A 87 8.94 -2.30 1.64
C ASP A 87 8.87 -1.17 2.65
N LEU A 88 8.01 -0.21 2.39
CA LEU A 88 7.75 0.93 3.26
C LEU A 88 6.41 0.76 3.95
N GLY A 89 6.36 1.19 5.21
CA GLY A 89 5.14 1.04 5.98
C GLY A 89 5.19 1.71 7.35
N PHE A 90 4.14 1.49 8.11
CA PHE A 90 4.04 1.92 9.50
C PHE A 90 3.17 0.95 10.30
N ILE A 91 3.28 1.03 11.62
CA ILE A 91 2.48 0.24 12.54
C ILE A 91 1.41 1.15 13.13
N ASP A 92 0.15 0.77 12.96
CA ASP A 92 -1.00 1.44 13.54
C ASP A 92 -0.96 1.34 15.08
N PRO A 93 -1.67 2.22 15.82
CA PRO A 93 -1.71 2.18 17.29
C PRO A 93 -2.21 0.84 17.89
N ASP A 94 -2.95 0.05 17.12
CA ASP A 94 -3.42 -1.29 17.53
C ASP A 94 -2.41 -2.42 17.24
N GLY A 95 -1.24 -2.07 16.67
CA GLY A 95 -0.18 -3.01 16.31
C GLY A 95 -0.30 -3.63 14.92
N SER A 96 -1.29 -3.22 14.11
CA SER A 96 -1.44 -3.72 12.72
C SER A 96 -0.45 -3.03 11.78
N LEU A 97 0.18 -3.81 10.90
CA LEU A 97 1.09 -3.31 9.88
C LEU A 97 0.32 -2.73 8.68
N ARG A 98 0.75 -1.57 8.19
CA ARG A 98 0.34 -1.00 6.90
C ARG A 98 1.53 -0.91 5.97
N ILE A 99 1.33 -1.34 4.73
CA ILE A 99 2.31 -1.20 3.66
C ILE A 99 1.87 -0.02 2.78
N VAL A 100 2.79 0.89 2.47
CA VAL A 100 2.54 2.07 1.65
C VAL A 100 3.19 1.99 0.26
N GLY A 101 4.17 1.10 0.09
CA GLY A 101 4.83 0.91 -1.20
C GLY A 101 6.19 0.26 -1.07
N ARG A 102 6.96 0.34 -2.16
CA ARG A 102 8.35 -0.12 -2.22
C ARG A 102 9.31 1.06 -2.12
N LYS A 103 10.41 0.89 -1.41
CA LYS A 103 11.46 1.90 -1.27
C LYS A 103 12.06 2.33 -2.63
N LYS A 104 12.24 1.37 -3.53
CA LYS A 104 12.76 1.61 -4.89
C LYS A 104 11.76 2.32 -5.82
N ASP A 105 10.48 2.34 -5.46
CA ASP A 105 9.42 2.93 -6.28
C ASP A 105 9.03 4.33 -5.78
N ILE A 106 9.80 4.91 -4.83
CA ILE A 106 9.60 6.30 -4.39
C ILE A 106 9.91 7.23 -5.55
N PHE A 107 9.03 8.20 -5.78
CA PHE A 107 9.31 9.33 -6.66
C PHE A 107 9.92 10.48 -5.87
N TYR A 108 10.94 11.09 -6.44
CA TYR A 108 11.58 12.27 -5.90
C TYR A 108 11.23 13.47 -6.78
N CYS A 109 10.45 14.40 -6.25
CA CYS A 109 10.14 15.64 -6.98
C CYS A 109 11.37 16.54 -7.08
N SER A 110 11.37 17.46 -8.05
CA SER A 110 12.50 18.38 -8.25
C SER A 110 12.74 19.35 -7.08
N ASP A 111 11.76 19.51 -6.16
CA ASP A 111 11.89 20.30 -4.93
C ASP A 111 12.48 19.48 -3.76
N GLY A 112 12.84 18.21 -4.00
CA GLY A 112 13.38 17.29 -2.99
C GLY A 112 12.32 16.56 -2.16
N SER A 113 11.03 16.81 -2.39
CA SER A 113 9.98 16.04 -1.73
C SER A 113 9.90 14.61 -2.28
N SER A 114 9.53 13.66 -1.43
CA SER A 114 9.34 12.26 -1.83
C SER A 114 7.86 11.90 -1.83
N VAL A 115 7.44 11.16 -2.84
CA VAL A 115 6.05 10.70 -3.00
C VAL A 115 6.03 9.19 -3.17
N TYR A 116 5.08 8.53 -2.54
CA TYR A 116 4.83 7.11 -2.67
C TYR A 116 3.73 6.87 -3.72
N PRO A 117 4.07 6.53 -4.99
CA PRO A 117 3.10 6.46 -6.08
C PRO A 117 1.95 5.50 -5.77
N GLY A 118 2.26 4.28 -5.32
CA GLY A 118 1.26 3.27 -5.03
C GLY A 118 0.23 3.69 -3.96
N TYR A 119 0.64 4.51 -3.00
CA TYR A 119 -0.30 5.04 -2.00
C TYR A 119 -1.26 6.06 -2.62
N VAL A 120 -0.76 6.97 -3.45
CA VAL A 120 -1.59 7.97 -4.14
C VAL A 120 -2.51 7.29 -5.17
N GLU A 121 -2.00 6.33 -5.92
CA GLU A 121 -2.76 5.51 -6.87
C GLU A 121 -3.92 4.79 -6.17
N LEU A 122 -3.64 4.16 -5.02
CA LEU A 122 -4.67 3.52 -4.19
C LEU A 122 -5.75 4.50 -3.73
N LEU A 123 -5.37 5.72 -3.33
CA LEU A 123 -6.34 6.76 -2.95
C LEU A 123 -7.23 7.15 -4.13
N LEU A 124 -6.65 7.33 -5.32
CA LEU A 124 -7.40 7.64 -6.55
C LEU A 124 -8.34 6.49 -6.93
N GLU A 125 -7.90 5.25 -6.84
CA GLU A 125 -8.69 4.05 -7.15
C GLU A 125 -9.83 3.77 -6.14
N ASN A 126 -9.84 4.45 -4.99
CA ASN A 126 -10.99 4.42 -4.08
C ASN A 126 -12.21 5.12 -4.69
N ASP A 127 -12.03 6.04 -5.65
CA ASP A 127 -13.14 6.63 -6.39
C ASP A 127 -13.80 5.54 -7.28
N PRO A 128 -15.12 5.36 -7.18
CA PRO A 128 -15.84 4.37 -7.97
C PRO A 128 -15.77 4.58 -9.48
N LEU A 129 -15.47 5.76 -9.96
CA LEU A 129 -15.35 6.10 -11.38
C LEU A 129 -13.96 5.79 -11.95
N ILE A 130 -12.98 5.55 -11.10
CA ILE A 130 -11.61 5.20 -11.48
C ILE A 130 -11.42 3.70 -11.32
N ARG A 131 -11.03 3.04 -12.40
CA ARG A 131 -10.69 1.61 -12.40
C ARG A 131 -9.24 1.37 -12.05
N GLN A 132 -8.35 2.24 -12.53
CA GLN A 132 -6.90 2.17 -12.33
C GLN A 132 -6.31 3.57 -12.42
N ALA A 133 -5.31 3.84 -11.60
CA ALA A 133 -4.50 5.03 -11.66
C ALA A 133 -3.02 4.65 -11.80
N VAL A 134 -2.25 5.46 -12.54
CA VAL A 134 -0.79 5.37 -12.61
C VAL A 134 -0.24 6.78 -12.41
N LEU A 135 0.58 6.95 -11.38
CA LEU A 135 1.20 8.23 -11.07
C LEU A 135 2.46 8.42 -11.92
N LEU A 136 2.68 9.63 -12.37
CA LEU A 136 3.83 10.07 -13.17
C LEU A 136 4.40 11.32 -12.51
N GLY A 137 5.72 11.52 -12.55
CA GLY A 137 6.29 12.77 -12.01
C GLY A 137 7.64 12.61 -11.33
N ASP A 138 8.28 11.45 -11.44
CA ASP A 138 9.62 11.25 -10.89
C ASP A 138 10.59 12.27 -11.50
N HIS A 139 11.31 13.00 -10.63
CA HIS A 139 12.20 14.11 -10.96
C HIS A 139 11.53 15.33 -11.67
N LEU A 140 10.19 15.39 -11.72
CA LEU A 140 9.47 16.53 -12.30
C LEU A 140 9.04 17.53 -11.22
N PRO A 141 8.79 18.81 -11.59
CA PRO A 141 8.27 19.81 -10.65
C PRO A 141 6.76 19.68 -10.36
N PHE A 142 6.12 18.70 -10.95
CA PHE A 142 4.67 18.42 -10.76
C PHE A 142 4.42 16.93 -10.84
N MET A 143 3.32 16.52 -10.22
CA MET A 143 2.79 15.18 -10.34
C MET A 143 1.62 15.17 -11.33
N ALA A 144 1.51 14.09 -12.11
CA ALA A 144 0.39 13.82 -12.99
C ALA A 144 -0.10 12.39 -12.77
N ALA A 145 -1.37 12.12 -13.04
CA ALA A 145 -1.90 10.78 -12.99
C ALA A 145 -2.56 10.40 -14.32
N LEU A 146 -2.21 9.22 -14.83
CA LEU A 146 -2.95 8.59 -15.90
C LEU A 146 -4.09 7.77 -15.29
N LEU A 147 -5.34 8.14 -15.62
CA LEU A 147 -6.52 7.50 -15.05
C LEU A 147 -7.22 6.63 -16.11
N VAL A 148 -7.51 5.39 -15.75
CA VAL A 148 -8.36 4.49 -16.53
C VAL A 148 -9.77 4.55 -15.94
N PRO A 149 -10.77 5.06 -16.67
CA PRO A 149 -12.11 5.21 -16.15
C PRO A 149 -12.86 3.87 -16.04
N GLU A 150 -13.79 3.77 -15.07
CA GLU A 150 -14.78 2.68 -15.01
C GLU A 150 -15.96 3.02 -15.93
N GLN A 151 -15.83 2.69 -17.21
CA GLN A 151 -16.75 3.11 -18.26
C GLN A 151 -18.23 2.84 -17.97
N LYS A 152 -18.56 1.68 -17.37
CA LYS A 152 -19.95 1.32 -17.04
C LYS A 152 -20.56 2.27 -16.01
N LYS A 153 -19.77 2.70 -15.04
CA LYS A 153 -20.24 3.61 -14.00
C LYS A 153 -20.34 5.04 -14.48
N ILE A 154 -19.38 5.49 -15.29
CA ILE A 154 -19.46 6.82 -15.93
C ILE A 154 -20.69 6.88 -16.84
N ALA A 155 -20.94 5.86 -17.68
CA ALA A 155 -22.12 5.84 -18.52
C ALA A 155 -23.45 5.83 -17.73
N ALA A 156 -23.45 5.20 -16.53
CA ALA A 156 -24.61 5.24 -15.65
C ALA A 156 -24.81 6.62 -15.00
N GLU A 157 -23.72 7.29 -14.62
CA GLU A 157 -23.74 8.62 -14.02
C GLU A 157 -24.19 9.68 -15.04
N LEU A 158 -23.70 9.63 -16.26
CA LEU A 158 -24.10 10.52 -17.34
C LEU A 158 -25.57 10.36 -17.78
N ARG A 159 -26.19 9.21 -17.49
CA ARG A 159 -27.63 8.97 -17.77
C ARG A 159 -28.54 9.43 -16.63
N ARG A 160 -27.99 9.80 -15.46
CA ARG A 160 -28.80 10.41 -14.41
C ARG A 160 -29.23 11.79 -14.89
N PRO A 161 -30.54 12.14 -14.74
CA PRO A 161 -30.97 13.53 -14.97
C PRO A 161 -30.15 14.43 -14.03
N GLU A 162 -29.60 15.51 -14.57
CA GLU A 162 -28.81 16.47 -13.81
C GLU A 162 -29.60 16.90 -12.56
N SER A 163 -29.12 16.48 -11.40
CA SER A 163 -29.54 17.13 -10.15
C SER A 163 -28.96 18.56 -10.22
N PRO A 164 -29.75 19.62 -10.17
CA PRO A 164 -29.19 20.96 -10.25
C PRO A 164 -28.17 21.13 -9.12
N LEU A 165 -26.93 21.47 -9.48
CA LEU A 165 -25.90 21.83 -8.50
C LEU A 165 -26.49 22.87 -7.55
N PRO A 166 -26.30 22.73 -6.22
CA PRO A 166 -26.69 23.74 -5.28
C PRO A 166 -26.11 25.09 -5.71
N SER A 167 -26.91 26.14 -5.66
CA SER A 167 -26.54 27.50 -6.10
C SER A 167 -25.20 27.99 -5.49
N SER A 168 -24.82 27.48 -4.32
CA SER A 168 -23.56 27.78 -3.64
C SER A 168 -22.31 27.17 -4.30
N GLU A 169 -22.44 26.16 -5.15
CA GLU A 169 -21.30 25.56 -5.89
C GLU A 169 -21.11 26.15 -7.28
N ARG A 170 -22.18 26.75 -7.88
CA ARG A 170 -22.08 27.45 -9.17
C ARG A 170 -21.26 28.74 -9.09
N GLU A 171 -21.26 29.42 -7.95
CA GLU A 171 -20.48 30.65 -7.74
C GLU A 171 -19.00 30.43 -7.47
N ARG A 172 -18.56 29.19 -7.23
CA ARG A 172 -17.13 28.86 -6.99
C ARG A 172 -16.39 28.43 -8.25
N LEU A 173 -17.06 28.25 -9.37
CA LEU A 173 -16.49 27.79 -10.64
C LEU A 173 -16.46 28.90 -11.72
N LEU A 174 -16.84 30.13 -11.40
CA LEU A 174 -16.67 31.34 -12.20
C LEU A 174 -15.70 32.30 -11.52
#